data_a80238a0b6f8f0e159047c52e4c26c86
#
_entry.id   a80238a0b6f8f0e159047c52e4c26c86
#
_cell.length_a   1.000
_cell.length_b   1.000
_cell.length_c   1.000
_cell.angle_alpha   90.00
_cell.angle_beta   90.00
_cell.angle_gamma   90.00
#
_symmetry.space_group_name_H-M   'P 1'
#
loop_
_entity.id
_entity.type
_entity.pdbx_description
1 polymer ?
#
loop_
_entity_poly.entity_id
_entity_poly.type
_entity_poly.pdbx_seq_one_letter_code
_entity_poly.pdbx_strand_id
1 'polypeptide(L)'
;DRGRKFQLDPMDINESNFIPTAAAVMAEFQRTYVIPEIDAYRISKIASETITANKAGMIEYGYTPGAASTSALRKIKEGIKAIRSLYNGPLVCHATPDFIMELELELAGKITAVTFSQGGINTSVPAVDGVPVISTPSNRMYTAITLNDGKTSSQEGGGYAKGSKAKDINFFICPRTTPIAVTKQDVMRIFDQLTNQKLNACQIDYRRFHDLWVLDNKLDLIYLNIKDQNA
;
A
#
# COMPACT_ATOMS: atom_id res chain seq x y z
N ASP A 1 11.51 -11.11 2.35
CA ASP A 1 11.21 -12.48 1.98
C ASP A 1 10.10 -13.03 2.87
N ARG A 2 9.00 -13.48 2.26
CA ARG A 2 7.80 -13.96 2.97
C ARG A 2 7.30 -15.24 2.31
N GLY A 3 6.85 -16.19 3.12
CA GLY A 3 6.28 -17.43 2.63
C GLY A 3 5.18 -17.98 3.52
N ARG A 4 4.25 -18.70 2.94
CA ARG A 4 3.17 -19.39 3.65
C ARG A 4 2.94 -20.75 3.03
N LYS A 5 2.60 -21.72 3.87
CA LYS A 5 2.18 -23.07 3.48
C LYS A 5 0.72 -23.28 3.82
N PHE A 6 0.01 -23.93 2.91
CA PHE A 6 -1.35 -24.40 3.10
C PHE A 6 -1.41 -25.89 2.86
N GLN A 7 -2.24 -26.57 3.59
CA GLN A 7 -2.54 -27.98 3.39
C GLN A 7 -4.05 -28.13 3.23
N LEU A 8 -4.48 -28.80 2.17
CA LEU A 8 -5.87 -29.05 1.85
C LEU A 8 -6.11 -30.54 1.87
N ASP A 9 -6.94 -31.00 2.81
CA ASP A 9 -7.36 -32.37 2.87
C ASP A 9 -8.42 -32.63 1.79
N PRO A 10 -8.33 -33.72 1.02
CA PRO A 10 -9.36 -34.10 0.06
C PRO A 10 -10.72 -34.34 0.65
N MET A 11 -10.78 -34.81 1.90
CA MET A 11 -12.05 -35.04 2.59
C MET A 11 -12.75 -33.69 2.84
N ASP A 12 -12.02 -32.68 3.33
CA ASP A 12 -12.56 -31.33 3.55
C ASP A 12 -13.04 -30.70 2.22
N ILE A 13 -12.32 -30.97 1.11
CA ILE A 13 -12.74 -30.48 -0.22
C ILE A 13 -14.04 -31.14 -0.66
N ASN A 14 -14.19 -32.45 -0.49
CA ASN A 14 -15.38 -33.18 -0.84
C ASN A 14 -16.59 -32.77 0.01
N GLU A 15 -16.41 -32.65 1.32
CA GLU A 15 -17.46 -32.24 2.27
C GLU A 15 -17.94 -30.81 2.03
N SER A 16 -17.05 -29.92 1.61
CA SER A 16 -17.38 -28.54 1.29
C SER A 16 -17.89 -28.31 -0.15
N ASN A 17 -18.25 -29.36 -0.85
CA ASN A 17 -18.76 -29.30 -2.23
C ASN A 17 -17.76 -28.67 -3.24
N PHE A 18 -16.47 -29.00 -3.08
CA PHE A 18 -15.35 -28.53 -3.94
C PHE A 18 -15.05 -27.02 -3.89
N ILE A 19 -15.52 -26.30 -2.87
CA ILE A 19 -15.29 -24.86 -2.73
C ILE A 19 -13.79 -24.53 -2.51
N PRO A 20 -13.04 -25.15 -1.58
CA PRO A 20 -11.64 -24.82 -1.32
C PRO A 20 -10.69 -25.52 -2.32
N THR A 21 -10.70 -25.09 -3.58
CA THR A 21 -9.67 -25.51 -4.52
C THR A 21 -8.35 -24.78 -4.24
N ALA A 22 -7.22 -25.35 -4.64
CA ALA A 22 -5.90 -24.73 -4.50
C ALA A 22 -5.88 -23.30 -5.09
N ALA A 23 -6.51 -23.10 -6.24
CA ALA A 23 -6.61 -21.79 -6.88
C ALA A 23 -7.45 -20.79 -6.08
N ALA A 24 -8.61 -21.21 -5.56
CA ALA A 24 -9.49 -20.35 -4.76
C ALA A 24 -8.82 -19.92 -3.46
N VAL A 25 -8.18 -20.86 -2.74
CA VAL A 25 -7.44 -20.57 -1.50
C VAL A 25 -6.31 -19.58 -1.75
N MET A 26 -5.54 -19.78 -2.84
CA MET A 26 -4.44 -18.86 -3.17
C MET A 26 -4.92 -17.48 -3.61
N ALA A 27 -5.98 -17.40 -4.41
CA ALA A 27 -6.55 -16.13 -4.83
C ALA A 27 -7.04 -15.32 -3.63
N GLU A 28 -7.75 -15.95 -2.70
CA GLU A 28 -8.24 -15.30 -1.49
C GLU A 28 -7.09 -14.89 -0.56
N PHE A 29 -6.09 -15.74 -0.39
CA PHE A 29 -4.90 -15.42 0.40
C PHE A 29 -4.13 -14.23 -0.18
N GLN A 30 -3.92 -14.19 -1.49
CA GLN A 30 -3.24 -13.07 -2.15
C GLN A 30 -4.03 -11.78 -1.98
N ARG A 31 -5.35 -11.81 -2.19
CA ARG A 31 -6.23 -10.65 -2.08
C ARG A 31 -6.29 -10.09 -0.65
N THR A 32 -6.39 -10.98 0.33
CA THR A 32 -6.68 -10.61 1.73
C THR A 32 -5.42 -10.28 2.53
N TYR A 33 -4.31 -10.96 2.26
CA TYR A 33 -3.09 -10.83 3.07
C TYR A 33 -1.90 -10.32 2.29
N VAL A 34 -1.60 -10.88 1.12
CA VAL A 34 -0.35 -10.59 0.41
C VAL A 34 -0.35 -9.18 -0.17
N ILE A 35 -1.40 -8.79 -0.87
CA ILE A 35 -1.51 -7.46 -1.49
C ILE A 35 -1.49 -6.34 -0.44
N PRO A 36 -2.32 -6.39 0.63
CA PRO A 36 -2.27 -5.39 1.70
C PRO A 36 -0.91 -5.26 2.38
N GLU A 37 -0.23 -6.38 2.65
CA GLU A 37 1.10 -6.37 3.27
C GLU A 37 2.14 -5.73 2.36
N ILE A 38 2.11 -6.02 1.06
CA ILE A 38 3.03 -5.43 0.09
C ILE A 38 2.82 -3.92 -0.04
N ASP A 39 1.57 -3.49 -0.12
CA ASP A 39 1.23 -2.07 -0.23
C ASP A 39 1.67 -1.32 1.02
N ALA A 40 1.34 -1.84 2.21
CA ALA A 40 1.74 -1.25 3.48
C ALA A 40 3.27 -1.19 3.62
N TYR A 41 3.98 -2.26 3.24
CA TYR A 41 5.44 -2.29 3.25
C TYR A 41 6.04 -1.22 2.32
N ARG A 42 5.55 -1.13 1.09
CA ARG A 42 6.07 -0.18 0.10
C ARG A 42 5.80 1.27 0.51
N ILE A 43 4.58 1.56 0.99
CA ILE A 43 4.22 2.90 1.47
C ILE A 43 5.05 3.28 2.69
N SER A 44 5.18 2.39 3.66
CA SER A 44 5.99 2.65 4.85
C SER A 44 7.48 2.84 4.52
N LYS A 45 7.99 2.12 3.52
CA LYS A 45 9.38 2.29 3.05
C LYS A 45 9.57 3.67 2.40
N ILE A 46 8.69 4.10 1.51
CA ILE A 46 8.71 5.43 0.91
C ILE A 46 8.65 6.51 2.01
N ALA A 47 7.73 6.38 2.96
CA ALA A 47 7.59 7.34 4.05
C ALA A 47 8.83 7.39 4.95
N SER A 48 9.39 6.24 5.31
CA SER A 48 10.59 6.13 6.13
C SER A 48 11.81 6.78 5.48
N GLU A 49 12.04 6.52 4.19
CA GLU A 49 13.13 7.14 3.42
C GLU A 49 12.94 8.67 3.32
N THR A 50 11.71 9.13 3.06
CA THR A 50 11.37 10.56 3.00
C THR A 50 11.59 11.25 4.35
N ILE A 51 11.17 10.63 5.45
CA ILE A 51 11.36 11.16 6.80
C ILE A 51 12.85 11.21 7.17
N THR A 52 13.61 10.17 6.82
CA THR A 52 15.05 10.11 7.08
C THR A 52 15.79 11.19 6.30
N ALA A 53 15.42 11.42 5.05
CA ALA A 53 16.01 12.46 4.21
C ALA A 53 15.66 13.87 4.70
N ASN A 54 14.53 14.05 5.37
CA ASN A 54 14.05 15.29 5.99
C ASN A 54 14.23 16.54 5.11
N LYS A 55 13.81 16.45 3.84
CA LYS A 55 13.95 17.57 2.89
C LYS A 55 13.00 18.71 3.24
N ALA A 56 13.52 19.92 3.24
CA ALA A 56 12.80 21.13 3.64
C ALA A 56 11.52 21.33 2.79
N GLY A 57 10.37 21.48 3.46
CA GLY A 57 9.09 21.73 2.81
C GLY A 57 8.45 20.51 2.14
N MET A 58 9.05 19.32 2.26
CA MET A 58 8.51 18.09 1.68
C MET A 58 7.74 17.22 2.68
N ILE A 59 7.79 17.54 3.95
CA ILE A 59 7.06 16.83 5.00
C ILE A 59 6.22 17.81 5.79
N GLU A 60 4.96 17.50 5.94
CA GLU A 60 4.02 18.25 6.78
C GLU A 60 3.43 17.34 7.86
N TYR A 61 3.36 17.85 9.09
CA TYR A 61 2.83 17.16 10.24
C TYR A 61 1.61 17.85 10.81
N GLY A 62 0.75 17.09 11.48
CA GLY A 62 -0.32 17.60 12.32
C GLY A 62 -1.59 18.04 11.58
N TYR A 63 -1.73 17.70 10.31
CA TYR A 63 -2.98 17.95 9.60
C TYR A 63 -3.99 16.84 9.86
N THR A 64 -5.16 17.18 10.34
CA THR A 64 -6.30 16.25 10.49
C THR A 64 -7.39 16.63 9.51
N PRO A 65 -7.79 15.73 8.59
CA PRO A 65 -8.92 15.95 7.69
C PRO A 65 -10.20 16.30 8.46
N GLY A 66 -10.99 17.24 7.95
CA GLY A 66 -12.21 17.71 8.60
C GLY A 66 -12.03 18.72 9.73
N ALA A 67 -10.80 19.09 10.08
CA ALA A 67 -10.57 20.17 11.03
C ALA A 67 -10.95 21.53 10.41
N ALA A 68 -11.79 22.31 11.11
CA ALA A 68 -12.39 23.55 10.61
C ALA A 68 -11.39 24.64 10.16
N SER A 69 -10.11 24.49 10.48
CA SER A 69 -9.09 25.54 10.26
C SER A 69 -8.30 25.38 8.95
N THR A 70 -8.39 24.25 8.26
CA THR A 70 -7.50 24.00 7.11
C THR A 70 -8.16 23.14 6.03
N SER A 71 -8.20 23.66 4.81
CA SER A 71 -8.78 23.05 3.63
C SER A 71 -7.93 21.86 3.10
N ALA A 72 -8.56 20.73 2.84
CA ALA A 72 -7.93 19.57 2.20
C ALA A 72 -7.42 19.91 0.78
N LEU A 73 -8.19 20.69 0.03
CA LEU A 73 -7.80 21.19 -1.28
C LEU A 73 -6.54 22.05 -1.21
N ARG A 74 -6.42 22.91 -0.20
CA ARG A 74 -5.22 23.71 0.00
C ARG A 74 -4.00 22.84 0.26
N LYS A 75 -4.15 21.83 1.12
CA LYS A 75 -3.03 20.92 1.47
C LYS A 75 -2.50 20.12 0.29
N ILE A 76 -3.39 19.56 -0.54
CA ILE A 76 -2.94 18.83 -1.74
C ILE A 76 -2.28 19.78 -2.76
N LYS A 77 -2.80 21.02 -2.91
CA LYS A 77 -2.18 22.02 -3.81
C LYS A 77 -0.83 22.51 -3.30
N GLU A 78 -0.64 22.66 -2.01
CA GLU A 78 0.67 22.97 -1.41
C GLU A 78 1.69 21.87 -1.72
N GLY A 79 1.31 20.58 -1.58
CA GLY A 79 2.15 19.45 -1.95
C GLY A 79 2.47 19.40 -3.45
N ILE A 80 1.48 19.60 -4.31
CA ILE A 80 1.70 19.67 -5.77
C ILE A 80 2.65 20.82 -6.11
N LYS A 81 2.45 22.00 -5.53
CA LYS A 81 3.30 23.16 -5.73
C LYS A 81 4.75 22.89 -5.30
N ALA A 82 4.97 22.26 -4.15
CA ALA A 82 6.30 21.93 -3.66
C ALA A 82 7.07 21.06 -4.66
N ILE A 83 6.45 20.02 -5.20
CA ILE A 83 7.08 19.15 -6.19
C ILE A 83 7.22 19.84 -7.55
N ARG A 84 6.21 20.62 -7.99
CA ARG A 84 6.23 21.31 -9.30
C ARG A 84 7.32 22.38 -9.39
N SER A 85 7.79 22.90 -8.25
CA SER A 85 8.96 23.80 -8.26
C SER A 85 10.26 23.09 -8.67
N LEU A 86 10.33 21.77 -8.57
CA LEU A 86 11.51 20.95 -8.88
C LEU A 86 11.31 20.03 -10.10
N TYR A 87 10.06 19.61 -10.36
CA TYR A 87 9.77 18.60 -11.37
C TYR A 87 8.44 18.84 -12.08
N ASN A 88 8.46 18.85 -13.41
CA ASN A 88 7.29 19.13 -14.26
C ASN A 88 6.72 17.88 -14.97
N GLY A 89 7.02 16.67 -14.51
CA GLY A 89 6.49 15.44 -15.09
C GLY A 89 5.19 14.94 -14.43
N PRO A 90 4.70 13.76 -14.81
CA PRO A 90 3.48 13.17 -14.25
C PRO A 90 3.65 12.80 -12.77
N LEU A 91 2.68 13.24 -11.97
CA LEU A 91 2.60 12.97 -10.54
C LEU A 91 1.45 12.01 -10.25
N VAL A 92 1.52 11.33 -9.11
CA VAL A 92 0.45 10.49 -8.54
C VAL A 92 0.32 10.84 -7.06
N CYS A 93 -0.92 10.94 -6.60
CA CYS A 93 -1.26 11.12 -5.19
C CYS A 93 -1.93 9.85 -4.67
N HIS A 94 -1.44 9.31 -3.57
CA HIS A 94 -2.12 8.30 -2.78
C HIS A 94 -2.67 8.96 -1.53
N ALA A 95 -3.96 8.80 -1.28
CA ALA A 95 -4.64 9.45 -0.16
C ALA A 95 -5.56 8.48 0.57
N THR A 96 -5.75 8.71 1.86
CA THR A 96 -6.70 7.96 2.69
C THR A 96 -8.14 8.31 2.31
N PRO A 97 -9.11 7.41 2.55
CA PRO A 97 -10.52 7.69 2.32
C PRO A 97 -11.04 8.92 3.07
N ASP A 98 -10.57 9.13 4.30
CA ASP A 98 -10.95 10.31 5.11
C ASP A 98 -10.52 11.62 4.44
N PHE A 99 -9.29 11.66 3.92
CA PHE A 99 -8.80 12.84 3.19
C PHE A 99 -9.55 13.06 1.88
N ILE A 100 -9.86 11.98 1.14
CA ILE A 100 -10.62 12.07 -0.11
C ILE A 100 -12.02 12.57 0.14
N MET A 101 -12.71 12.09 1.18
CA MET A 101 -14.03 12.57 1.56
C MET A 101 -14.05 14.09 1.78
N GLU A 102 -13.12 14.62 2.55
CA GLU A 102 -13.02 16.08 2.79
C GLU A 102 -12.70 16.84 1.49
N LEU A 103 -11.82 16.29 0.66
CA LEU A 103 -11.50 16.87 -0.64
C LEU A 103 -12.74 16.92 -1.57
N GLU A 104 -13.55 15.88 -1.59
CA GLU A 104 -14.77 15.80 -2.37
C GLU A 104 -15.85 16.77 -1.88
N LEU A 105 -16.00 16.92 -0.56
CA LEU A 105 -16.92 17.90 0.04
C LEU A 105 -16.54 19.34 -0.33
N GLU A 106 -15.24 19.67 -0.32
CA GLU A 106 -14.75 20.99 -0.71
C GLU A 106 -14.87 21.23 -2.24
N LEU A 107 -14.74 20.20 -3.03
CA LEU A 107 -14.82 20.25 -4.49
C LEU A 107 -16.22 19.97 -5.04
N ALA A 108 -17.25 19.97 -4.21
CA ALA A 108 -18.61 19.59 -4.59
C ALA A 108 -19.02 20.16 -5.95
N GLY A 109 -19.27 19.28 -6.93
CA GLY A 109 -19.59 19.63 -8.31
C GLY A 109 -18.45 20.14 -9.20
N LYS A 110 -17.21 20.14 -8.74
CA LYS A 110 -16.01 20.62 -9.49
C LYS A 110 -14.92 19.55 -9.68
N ILE A 111 -15.21 18.30 -9.33
CA ILE A 111 -14.21 17.23 -9.45
C ILE A 111 -14.04 16.87 -10.94
N THR A 112 -12.81 16.93 -11.40
CA THR A 112 -12.46 16.47 -12.74
C THR A 112 -11.90 15.05 -12.62
N ALA A 113 -12.47 14.10 -13.38
CA ALA A 113 -11.95 12.74 -13.44
C ALA A 113 -10.90 12.63 -14.55
N VAL A 114 -9.84 11.90 -14.28
CA VAL A 114 -8.79 11.57 -15.24
C VAL A 114 -8.72 10.06 -15.41
N THR A 115 -8.51 9.60 -16.64
CA THR A 115 -8.27 8.19 -16.91
C THR A 115 -6.87 7.81 -16.44
N PHE A 116 -6.80 6.94 -15.45
CA PHE A 116 -5.56 6.36 -14.95
C PHE A 116 -5.38 4.97 -15.56
N SER A 117 -4.29 4.78 -16.30
CA SER A 117 -3.97 3.51 -16.95
C SER A 117 -2.80 2.82 -16.26
N GLN A 118 -3.00 1.61 -15.81
CA GLN A 118 -1.95 0.76 -15.23
C GLN A 118 -2.20 -0.72 -15.54
N GLY A 119 -1.20 -1.39 -16.08
CA GLY A 119 -1.30 -2.84 -16.36
C GLY A 119 -2.41 -3.22 -17.34
N GLY A 120 -2.77 -2.34 -18.27
CA GLY A 120 -3.86 -2.56 -19.24
C GLY A 120 -5.26 -2.26 -18.70
N ILE A 121 -5.40 -1.84 -17.44
CA ILE A 121 -6.68 -1.46 -16.84
C ILE A 121 -6.78 0.07 -16.84
N ASN A 122 -7.85 0.59 -17.43
CA ASN A 122 -8.18 2.01 -17.44
C ASN A 122 -9.25 2.28 -16.39
N THR A 123 -8.93 3.09 -15.39
CA THR A 123 -9.85 3.48 -14.32
C THR A 123 -10.00 4.97 -14.29
N SER A 124 -11.24 5.46 -14.18
CA SER A 124 -11.51 6.88 -13.94
C SER A 124 -11.28 7.19 -12.47
N VAL A 125 -10.38 8.11 -12.16
CA VAL A 125 -10.06 8.52 -10.79
C VAL A 125 -10.20 10.05 -10.66
N PRO A 126 -10.58 10.56 -9.48
CA PRO A 126 -10.60 12.01 -9.24
C PRO A 126 -9.18 12.59 -9.41
N ALA A 127 -9.10 13.81 -9.90
CA ALA A 127 -7.82 14.49 -10.09
C ALA A 127 -7.88 15.94 -9.62
N VAL A 128 -6.77 16.40 -9.06
CA VAL A 128 -6.55 17.80 -8.68
C VAL A 128 -5.36 18.32 -9.49
N ASP A 129 -5.57 19.41 -10.23
CA ASP A 129 -4.55 20.01 -11.11
C ASP A 129 -3.86 18.99 -12.05
N GLY A 130 -4.66 18.01 -12.56
CA GLY A 130 -4.17 16.95 -13.44
C GLY A 130 -3.41 15.83 -12.73
N VAL A 131 -3.32 15.86 -11.39
CA VAL A 131 -2.71 14.79 -10.59
C VAL A 131 -3.81 13.82 -10.15
N PRO A 132 -3.77 12.54 -10.58
CA PRO A 132 -4.74 11.54 -10.14
C PRO A 132 -4.59 11.26 -8.64
N VAL A 133 -5.71 11.22 -7.92
CA VAL A 133 -5.78 10.91 -6.49
C VAL A 133 -6.33 9.51 -6.30
N ILE A 134 -5.46 8.60 -5.90
CA ILE A 134 -5.78 7.19 -5.72
C ILE A 134 -6.19 6.95 -4.27
N SER A 135 -7.40 6.41 -4.07
CA SER A 135 -7.86 5.98 -2.75
C SER A 135 -7.05 4.77 -2.27
N THR A 136 -6.42 4.92 -1.11
CA THR A 136 -5.64 3.86 -0.48
C THR A 136 -6.18 3.62 0.92
N PRO A 137 -6.52 2.38 1.29
CA PRO A 137 -7.05 2.05 2.61
C PRO A 137 -6.15 2.56 3.74
N SER A 138 -6.75 3.17 4.78
CA SER A 138 -6.03 3.80 5.88
C SER A 138 -5.12 2.83 6.63
N ASN A 139 -5.49 1.55 6.69
CA ASN A 139 -4.67 0.50 7.32
C ASN A 139 -3.36 0.18 6.58
N ARG A 140 -3.12 0.76 5.41
CA ARG A 140 -1.86 0.63 4.64
C ARG A 140 -1.01 1.91 4.68
N MET A 141 -1.58 3.01 5.20
CA MET A 141 -1.00 4.35 5.17
C MET A 141 -0.30 4.69 6.49
N TYR A 142 0.78 3.97 6.79
CA TYR A 142 1.60 4.17 7.98
C TYR A 142 3.04 4.54 7.63
N THR A 143 3.68 5.37 8.46
CA THR A 143 5.09 5.74 8.29
C THR A 143 6.05 4.58 8.58
N ALA A 144 5.62 3.61 9.37
CA ALA A 144 6.36 2.38 9.64
C ALA A 144 5.41 1.23 9.99
N ILE A 145 5.76 0.02 9.62
CA ILE A 145 5.01 -1.20 9.95
C ILE A 145 5.93 -2.22 10.64
N THR A 146 5.33 -3.08 11.43
CA THR A 146 5.96 -4.27 11.98
C THR A 146 5.43 -5.50 11.24
N LEU A 147 6.31 -6.29 10.67
CA LEU A 147 5.93 -7.54 10.02
C LEU A 147 5.90 -8.66 11.08
N ASN A 148 4.76 -9.32 11.21
CA ASN A 148 4.59 -10.45 12.10
C ASN A 148 5.29 -11.69 11.53
N ASP A 149 5.97 -12.45 12.38
CA ASP A 149 6.77 -13.62 11.98
C ASP A 149 5.95 -14.92 11.87
N GLY A 150 4.69 -14.92 12.34
CA GLY A 150 3.82 -16.09 12.37
C GLY A 150 4.21 -17.16 13.40
N LYS A 151 5.09 -16.84 14.36
CA LYS A 151 5.62 -17.77 15.38
C LYS A 151 5.57 -17.21 16.79
N THR A 152 5.91 -15.92 16.94
CA THR A 152 5.90 -15.24 18.25
C THR A 152 4.48 -15.13 18.77
N SER A 153 4.31 -15.24 20.10
CA SER A 153 3.02 -15.04 20.75
C SER A 153 2.38 -13.71 20.34
N SER A 154 1.11 -13.73 20.02
CA SER A 154 0.32 -12.62 19.42
C SER A 154 0.65 -12.27 17.98
N GLN A 155 1.54 -13.02 17.31
CA GLN A 155 1.90 -12.82 15.90
C GLN A 155 1.63 -14.06 15.04
N GLU A 156 0.96 -15.09 15.59
CA GLU A 156 0.75 -16.39 14.94
C GLU A 156 -0.05 -16.28 13.63
N GLY A 157 -0.92 -15.27 13.54
CA GLY A 157 -1.69 -14.99 12.33
C GLY A 157 -0.85 -14.50 11.14
N GLY A 158 0.41 -14.07 11.41
CA GLY A 158 1.24 -13.42 10.40
C GLY A 158 0.71 -12.03 10.03
N GLY A 159 0.98 -11.57 8.80
CA GLY A 159 0.57 -10.25 8.32
C GLY A 159 1.45 -9.13 8.88
N TYR A 160 0.87 -7.94 9.03
CA TYR A 160 1.58 -6.76 9.54
C TYR A 160 0.71 -5.98 10.54
N ALA A 161 1.37 -5.17 11.34
CA ALA A 161 0.74 -4.24 12.27
C ALA A 161 1.38 -2.85 12.15
N LYS A 162 0.67 -1.81 12.59
CA LYS A 162 1.24 -0.46 12.74
C LYS A 162 2.44 -0.52 13.70
N GLY A 163 3.58 0.02 13.31
CA GLY A 163 4.76 0.10 14.17
C GLY A 163 4.49 0.94 15.43
N SER A 164 5.14 0.63 16.54
CA SER A 164 4.92 1.30 17.84
C SER A 164 5.12 2.82 17.81
N LYS A 165 5.99 3.31 16.95
CA LYS A 165 6.26 4.75 16.74
C LYS A 165 5.75 5.25 15.38
N ALA A 166 4.97 4.45 14.69
CA ALA A 166 4.45 4.81 13.38
C ALA A 166 3.34 5.85 13.49
N LYS A 167 3.36 6.78 12.55
CA LYS A 167 2.37 7.85 12.39
C LYS A 167 1.46 7.53 11.21
N ASP A 168 0.22 8.06 11.25
CA ASP A 168 -0.75 7.91 10.17
C ASP A 168 -0.45 8.93 9.06
N ILE A 169 -0.47 8.46 7.82
CA ILE A 169 -0.28 9.29 6.63
C ILE A 169 -1.66 9.66 6.10
N ASN A 170 -1.91 10.94 5.84
CA ASN A 170 -3.12 11.40 5.15
C ASN A 170 -3.01 11.18 3.64
N PHE A 171 -1.93 11.66 3.05
CA PHE A 171 -1.62 11.46 1.64
C PHE A 171 -0.12 11.64 1.38
N PHE A 172 0.33 11.10 0.27
CA PHE A 172 1.66 11.42 -0.27
C PHE A 172 1.58 11.60 -1.79
N ILE A 173 2.44 12.46 -2.31
CA ILE A 173 2.53 12.77 -3.74
C ILE A 173 3.94 12.46 -4.19
N CYS A 174 4.09 11.76 -5.28
CA CYS A 174 5.39 11.51 -5.89
C CYS A 174 5.26 11.35 -7.42
N PRO A 175 6.34 11.55 -8.18
CA PRO A 175 6.40 11.10 -9.56
C PRO A 175 6.28 9.58 -9.63
N ARG A 176 5.53 9.08 -10.60
CA ARG A 176 5.32 7.64 -10.80
C ARG A 176 6.61 6.83 -10.93
N THR A 177 7.68 7.46 -11.36
CA THR A 177 9.00 6.83 -11.59
C THR A 177 9.97 6.96 -10.42
N THR A 178 9.56 7.63 -9.33
CA THR A 178 10.45 7.86 -8.19
C THR A 178 10.67 6.59 -7.34
N PRO A 179 9.63 5.86 -6.91
CA PRO A 179 9.82 4.59 -6.21
C PRO A 179 10.14 3.47 -7.22
N ILE A 180 11.20 2.72 -6.94
CA ILE A 180 11.62 1.56 -7.73
C ILE A 180 11.27 0.30 -6.95
N ALA A 181 10.16 -0.33 -7.32
CA ALA A 181 9.73 -1.59 -6.73
C ALA A 181 10.25 -2.77 -7.54
N VAL A 182 10.94 -3.69 -6.88
CA VAL A 182 11.49 -4.90 -7.49
C VAL A 182 10.93 -6.14 -6.81
N THR A 183 10.51 -7.10 -7.60
CA THR A 183 10.14 -8.44 -7.13
C THR A 183 11.13 -9.43 -7.72
N LYS A 184 11.96 -10.02 -6.86
CA LYS A 184 12.96 -11.02 -7.30
C LYS A 184 12.34 -12.40 -7.46
N GLN A 185 11.39 -12.75 -6.62
CA GLN A 185 10.74 -14.05 -6.64
C GLN A 185 9.27 -13.91 -6.24
N ASP A 186 8.41 -14.57 -6.98
CA ASP A 186 6.98 -14.73 -6.70
C ASP A 186 6.59 -16.11 -7.23
N VAL A 187 6.63 -17.10 -6.35
CA VAL A 187 6.51 -18.50 -6.75
C VAL A 187 5.47 -19.20 -5.89
N MET A 188 4.60 -19.92 -6.57
CA MET A 188 3.67 -20.87 -5.99
C MET A 188 4.09 -22.28 -6.42
N ARG A 189 4.19 -23.20 -5.47
CA ARG A 189 4.43 -24.63 -5.71
C ARG A 189 3.26 -25.42 -5.16
N ILE A 190 2.76 -26.34 -5.95
CA ILE A 190 1.66 -27.23 -5.58
C ILE A 190 2.21 -28.64 -5.57
N PHE A 191 2.08 -29.33 -4.44
CA PHE A 191 2.39 -30.73 -4.26
C PHE A 191 1.08 -31.47 -4.08
N ASP A 192 0.78 -32.35 -5.00
CA ASP A 192 -0.39 -33.22 -4.89
C ASP A 192 -0.20 -34.30 -3.81
N GLN A 193 -1.26 -35.08 -3.56
CA GLN A 193 -1.25 -36.11 -2.53
C GLN A 193 -0.17 -37.19 -2.74
N LEU A 194 0.17 -37.48 -3.99
CA LEU A 194 1.16 -38.50 -4.33
C LEU A 194 2.59 -38.01 -4.10
N THR A 195 2.82 -36.70 -4.21
CA THR A 195 4.13 -36.09 -4.02
C THR A 195 4.36 -35.54 -2.60
N ASN A 196 3.29 -35.34 -1.84
CA ASN A 196 3.39 -34.90 -0.45
C ASN A 196 3.69 -36.07 0.49
N GLN A 197 4.94 -36.20 0.89
CA GLN A 197 5.39 -37.31 1.77
C GLN A 197 5.01 -37.15 3.23
N LYS A 198 4.47 -35.98 3.63
CA LYS A 198 4.20 -35.69 5.05
C LYS A 198 2.76 -35.99 5.46
N LEU A 199 1.83 -35.79 4.54
CA LEU A 199 0.40 -35.93 4.77
C LEU A 199 -0.29 -36.33 3.48
N ASN A 200 -1.38 -37.09 3.59
CA ASN A 200 -2.25 -37.42 2.46
C ASN A 200 -3.13 -36.20 2.10
N ALA A 201 -2.48 -35.08 1.78
CA ALA A 201 -3.13 -33.80 1.51
C ALA A 201 -2.39 -33.06 0.41
N CYS A 202 -3.09 -32.19 -0.32
CA CYS A 202 -2.47 -31.25 -1.25
C CYS A 202 -1.77 -30.15 -0.46
N GLN A 203 -0.48 -29.92 -0.71
CA GLN A 203 0.29 -28.85 -0.11
C GLN A 203 0.54 -27.75 -1.13
N ILE A 204 0.31 -26.50 -0.71
CA ILE A 204 0.59 -25.30 -1.49
C ILE A 204 1.62 -24.48 -0.74
N ASP A 205 2.77 -24.25 -1.37
CA ASP A 205 3.83 -23.38 -0.84
C ASP A 205 3.85 -22.09 -1.66
N TYR A 206 3.63 -20.96 -0.98
CA TYR A 206 3.77 -19.63 -1.58
C TYR A 206 4.97 -18.91 -1.00
N ARG A 207 5.79 -18.29 -1.86
CA ARG A 207 6.94 -17.48 -1.44
C ARG A 207 7.07 -16.26 -2.32
N ARG A 208 7.25 -15.10 -1.67
CA ARG A 208 7.52 -13.85 -2.34
C ARG A 208 8.72 -13.14 -1.73
N PHE A 209 9.63 -12.69 -2.61
CA PHE A 209 10.77 -11.87 -2.25
C PHE A 209 10.75 -10.59 -3.07
N HIS A 210 10.49 -9.47 -2.40
CA HIS A 210 10.38 -8.16 -3.01
C HIS A 210 11.00 -7.10 -2.13
N ASP A 211 11.33 -5.95 -2.71
CA ASP A 211 11.76 -4.75 -2.00
C ASP A 211 11.38 -3.50 -2.79
N LEU A 212 11.64 -2.33 -2.19
CA LEU A 212 11.44 -1.03 -2.81
C LEU A 212 12.62 -0.13 -2.44
N TRP A 213 13.11 0.62 -3.43
CA TRP A 213 14.15 1.63 -3.24
C TRP A 213 13.68 2.97 -3.77
N VAL A 214 14.15 4.02 -3.12
CA VAL A 214 14.05 5.40 -3.59
C VAL A 214 15.46 5.93 -3.75
N LEU A 215 15.77 6.49 -4.91
CA LEU A 215 17.09 7.07 -5.17
C LEU A 215 17.24 8.37 -4.37
N ASP A 216 18.40 8.59 -3.75
CA ASP A 216 18.68 9.77 -2.91
C ASP A 216 18.43 11.10 -3.62
N ASN A 217 18.76 11.17 -4.91
CA ASN A 217 18.54 12.35 -5.76
C ASN A 217 17.06 12.56 -6.16
N LYS A 218 16.15 11.67 -5.76
CA LYS A 218 14.70 11.77 -6.02
C LYS A 218 13.88 11.94 -4.76
N LEU A 219 14.50 11.94 -3.59
CA LEU A 219 13.81 12.15 -2.32
C LEU A 219 13.22 13.56 -2.18
N ASP A 220 13.75 14.53 -2.91
CA ASP A 220 13.20 15.90 -3.03
C ASP A 220 11.88 15.95 -3.83
N LEU A 221 11.47 14.85 -4.45
CA LEU A 221 10.27 14.76 -5.27
C LEU A 221 9.11 14.05 -4.59
N ILE A 222 9.23 13.74 -3.30
CA ILE A 222 8.19 13.08 -2.52
C ILE A 222 7.67 14.04 -1.47
N TYR A 223 6.39 14.40 -1.57
CA TYR A 223 5.70 15.18 -0.55
C TYR A 223 4.87 14.25 0.32
N LEU A 224 5.01 14.36 1.64
CA LEU A 224 4.37 13.53 2.63
C LEU A 224 3.58 14.37 3.64
N ASN A 225 2.28 14.10 3.76
CA ASN A 225 1.41 14.71 4.77
C ASN A 225 1.04 13.69 5.83
N ILE A 226 1.39 13.99 7.08
CA ILE A 226 1.24 13.11 8.24
C ILE A 226 0.20 13.71 9.19
N LYS A 227 -0.73 12.87 9.65
CA LYS A 227 -1.81 13.26 10.54
C LYS A 227 -1.27 13.67 11.93
N ASP A 228 -0.31 12.90 12.44
CA ASP A 228 0.23 13.09 13.78
C ASP A 228 1.23 14.24 13.83
N GLN A 229 1.32 14.90 14.98
CA GLN A 229 2.31 15.95 15.22
C GLN A 229 3.73 15.36 15.18
N ASN A 230 4.69 16.21 14.83
CA ASN A 230 6.10 15.86 14.99
C ASN A 230 6.43 15.91 16.49
N ALA A 231 6.75 14.75 17.07
CA ALA A 231 7.13 14.64 18.47
C ALA A 231 8.60 15.05 18.66
#